data_7746e326359fe67ebfa6f5408900914c
#
_entry.id   7746e326359fe67ebfa6f5408900914c
#
_cell.length_a   1.000
_cell.length_b   1.000
_cell.length_c   1.000
_cell.angle_alpha   90.00
_cell.angle_beta   90.00
_cell.angle_gamma   90.00
#
_symmetry.space_group_name_H-M   'P 1'
#
loop_
_entity.id
_entity.type
_entity.pdbx_description
1 polymer ?
#
loop_
_entity_poly.entity_id
_entity_poly.type
_entity_poly.pdbx_seq_one_letter_code
_entity_poly.pdbx_strand_id
1 'polypeptide(L)'
;MDKYIELMRKLMACKSVTADVKAVNAAENTMREFLEAEGLHCSMEDIDGRTILYASTDPGKMTDVIFNSHLDVVPPSNPDDHVLKIDGDKLRGRGVEDCLGNAICCAKIMCELKGKASVGTFFAGDEENGGSTTRGMVERGYNARKIGIVMDGGAYTVCTAQKGILVLKFVARGRAGHSSQPWLFDNAIDKLLEGYARFKAEWPVKASSKDPWHDTMAPCIIKGGNANNQIPDYAELIVNIRYINPEDENNILDMAMRTSGLEVSIYRGCKPLYADESNVALIKLKDSMQSFFPQEKVSFCHMNGATDARHMGDMGIPIAVLGIPGGGAHSANEWASIIGIDYYSQFLEKYILSL
;
A
#
# COMPACT_ATOMS: atom_id res chain seq x y z
N MET A 1 -2.51 27.50 -2.88
CA MET A 1 -2.64 26.28 -3.73
C MET A 1 -1.77 26.32 -4.99
N ASP A 2 -1.57 27.45 -5.68
CA ASP A 2 -0.89 27.48 -6.99
C ASP A 2 0.47 26.79 -7.03
N LYS A 3 1.35 27.03 -6.04
CA LYS A 3 2.66 26.38 -5.97
C LYS A 3 2.55 24.85 -5.81
N TYR A 4 1.51 24.34 -5.17
CA TYR A 4 1.27 22.91 -4.98
C TYR A 4 0.68 22.25 -6.24
N ILE A 5 -0.17 22.96 -6.98
CA ILE A 5 -0.63 22.52 -8.31
C ILE A 5 0.55 22.46 -9.29
N GLU A 6 1.47 23.44 -9.23
CA GLU A 6 2.67 23.39 -10.05
C GLU A 6 3.61 22.24 -9.66
N LEU A 7 3.75 21.95 -8.35
CA LEU A 7 4.48 20.78 -7.89
C LEU A 7 3.84 19.48 -8.40
N MET A 8 2.50 19.35 -8.32
CA MET A 8 1.77 18.22 -8.88
C MET A 8 2.07 18.02 -10.36
N ARG A 9 2.06 19.11 -11.14
CA ARG A 9 2.38 19.08 -12.57
C ARG A 9 3.78 18.54 -12.84
N LYS A 10 4.77 18.97 -12.04
CA LYS A 10 6.16 18.50 -12.14
C LYS A 10 6.29 17.03 -11.75
N LEU A 11 5.65 16.61 -10.67
CA LEU A 11 5.65 15.19 -10.25
C LEU A 11 5.07 14.28 -11.32
N MET A 12 3.89 14.62 -11.87
CA MET A 12 3.27 13.84 -12.94
C MET A 12 4.13 13.80 -14.21
N ALA A 13 4.86 14.88 -14.52
CA ALA A 13 5.78 14.92 -15.66
C ALA A 13 6.98 13.97 -15.52
N CYS A 14 7.33 13.56 -14.29
CA CYS A 14 8.36 12.54 -14.04
C CYS A 14 7.93 11.16 -14.53
N LYS A 15 6.61 10.89 -14.66
CA LYS A 15 6.06 9.59 -15.10
C LYS A 15 6.56 8.43 -14.22
N SER A 16 6.50 8.60 -12.93
CA SER A 16 7.12 7.74 -11.90
C SER A 16 6.47 6.36 -11.78
N VAL A 17 6.34 5.64 -12.89
CA VAL A 17 5.87 4.24 -12.86
C VAL A 17 6.85 3.41 -12.04
N THR A 18 6.35 2.63 -11.09
CA THR A 18 7.14 1.90 -10.08
C THR A 18 8.28 1.06 -10.67
N ALA A 19 8.08 0.49 -11.86
CA ALA A 19 9.10 -0.30 -12.55
C ALA A 19 10.25 0.56 -13.11
N ASP A 20 10.02 1.86 -13.34
CA ASP A 20 11.05 2.81 -13.82
C ASP A 20 11.69 3.54 -12.64
N VAL A 21 12.68 2.91 -12.03
CA VAL A 21 13.41 3.45 -10.86
C VAL A 21 13.97 4.85 -11.13
N LYS A 22 14.38 5.16 -12.37
CA LYS A 22 14.91 6.50 -12.70
C LYS A 22 13.82 7.57 -12.67
N ALA A 23 12.64 7.24 -13.18
CA ALA A 23 11.50 8.14 -13.15
C ALA A 23 11.00 8.38 -11.72
N VAL A 24 10.99 7.32 -10.88
CA VAL A 24 10.66 7.43 -9.45
C VAL A 24 11.68 8.33 -8.74
N ASN A 25 12.97 8.09 -8.92
CA ASN A 25 14.03 8.93 -8.32
C ASN A 25 13.93 10.40 -8.79
N ALA A 26 13.48 10.65 -10.01
CA ALA A 26 13.24 12.03 -10.50
C ALA A 26 12.06 12.69 -9.78
N ALA A 27 10.98 11.95 -9.48
CA ALA A 27 9.86 12.45 -8.71
C ALA A 27 10.26 12.76 -7.25
N GLU A 28 11.03 11.87 -6.61
CA GLU A 28 11.56 12.10 -5.26
C GLU A 28 12.49 13.32 -5.21
N ASN A 29 13.39 13.48 -6.19
CA ASN A 29 14.24 14.68 -6.29
C ASN A 29 13.42 15.95 -6.52
N THR A 30 12.38 15.90 -7.34
CA THR A 30 11.46 17.03 -7.56
C THR A 30 10.77 17.45 -6.25
N MET A 31 10.29 16.48 -5.46
CA MET A 31 9.70 16.72 -4.15
C MET A 31 10.74 17.28 -3.17
N ARG A 32 11.94 16.70 -3.14
CA ARG A 32 13.05 17.14 -2.29
C ARG A 32 13.41 18.60 -2.55
N GLU A 33 13.65 18.97 -3.80
CA GLU A 33 14.01 20.34 -4.19
C GLU A 33 12.94 21.35 -3.78
N PHE A 34 11.66 20.99 -3.91
CA PHE A 34 10.57 21.83 -3.45
C PHE A 34 10.61 22.01 -1.92
N LEU A 35 10.75 20.94 -1.15
CA LEU A 35 10.74 20.98 0.31
C LEU A 35 11.97 21.67 0.89
N GLU A 36 13.15 21.48 0.29
CA GLU A 36 14.37 22.20 0.66
C GLU A 36 14.24 23.71 0.41
N ALA A 37 13.62 24.11 -0.71
CA ALA A 37 13.35 25.51 -1.01
C ALA A 37 12.37 26.17 -0.01
N GLU A 38 11.45 25.38 0.56
CA GLU A 38 10.59 25.79 1.68
C GLU A 38 11.33 25.76 3.03
N GLY A 39 12.58 25.28 3.06
CA GLY A 39 13.47 25.24 4.24
C GLY A 39 13.17 24.09 5.21
N LEU A 40 12.70 22.96 4.70
CA LEU A 40 12.57 21.71 5.44
C LEU A 40 13.87 20.89 5.35
N HIS A 41 14.08 20.02 6.31
CA HIS A 41 15.20 19.09 6.33
C HIS A 41 14.86 17.88 5.47
N CYS A 42 15.69 17.57 4.47
CA CYS A 42 15.48 16.45 3.57
C CYS A 42 16.68 15.49 3.61
N SER A 43 16.42 14.19 3.53
CA SER A 43 17.43 13.18 3.27
C SER A 43 16.91 12.14 2.28
N MET A 44 17.78 11.71 1.37
CA MET A 44 17.53 10.59 0.46
C MET A 44 18.26 9.37 1.00
N GLU A 45 17.52 8.29 1.22
CA GLU A 45 18.08 7.02 1.65
C GLU A 45 18.01 6.00 0.50
N ASP A 46 19.03 5.17 0.37
CA ASP A 46 19.01 4.02 -0.56
C ASP A 46 18.67 2.75 0.23
N ILE A 47 17.66 2.05 -0.23
CA ILE A 47 17.20 0.77 0.31
C ILE A 47 17.22 -0.25 -0.84
N ASP A 48 18.23 -1.10 -0.86
CA ASP A 48 18.40 -2.17 -1.84
C ASP A 48 18.32 -1.67 -3.31
N GLY A 49 18.91 -0.49 -3.59
CA GLY A 49 18.98 0.11 -4.92
C GLY A 49 17.73 0.90 -5.32
N ARG A 50 16.82 1.16 -4.38
CA ARG A 50 15.72 2.12 -4.53
C ARG A 50 15.88 3.24 -3.53
N THR A 51 15.59 4.45 -3.95
CA THR A 51 15.61 5.60 -3.05
C THR A 51 14.27 5.82 -2.36
N ILE A 52 14.32 6.51 -1.23
CA ILE A 52 13.15 7.05 -0.53
C ILE A 52 13.53 8.41 0.02
N LEU A 53 12.65 9.39 -0.13
CA LEU A 53 12.81 10.70 0.46
C LEU A 53 12.21 10.74 1.86
N TYR A 54 13.00 11.12 2.85
CA TYR A 54 12.51 11.57 4.14
C TYR A 54 12.64 13.08 4.24
N ALA A 55 11.56 13.75 4.63
CA ALA A 55 11.56 15.16 4.93
C ALA A 55 11.02 15.42 6.34
N SER A 56 11.51 16.45 7.03
CA SER A 56 11.07 16.78 8.39
C SER A 56 11.16 18.27 8.69
N THR A 57 10.34 18.73 9.64
CA THR A 57 10.39 20.10 10.17
C THR A 57 11.60 20.33 11.07
N ASP A 58 12.11 19.27 11.70
CA ASP A 58 13.27 19.30 12.59
C ASP A 58 14.34 18.28 12.11
N PRO A 59 15.62 18.52 12.40
CA PRO A 59 16.66 17.55 12.04
C PRO A 59 16.55 16.27 12.84
N GLY A 60 16.90 15.13 12.23
CA GLY A 60 16.96 13.81 12.86
C GLY A 60 15.85 12.87 12.40
N LYS A 61 15.82 11.67 13.00
CA LYS A 61 14.96 10.54 12.60
C LYS A 61 13.70 10.40 13.45
N MET A 62 13.59 11.16 14.54
CA MET A 62 12.50 11.06 15.50
C MET A 62 11.69 12.35 15.54
N THR A 63 10.42 12.27 15.18
CA THR A 63 9.46 13.39 15.20
C THR A 63 8.32 13.12 16.19
N ASP A 64 7.36 14.03 16.33
CA ASP A 64 6.14 13.77 17.10
C ASP A 64 5.10 13.03 16.25
N VAL A 65 4.97 13.43 15.00
CA VAL A 65 4.07 12.79 14.00
C VAL A 65 4.89 12.43 12.78
N ILE A 66 4.60 11.27 12.21
CA ILE A 66 5.20 10.86 10.94
C ILE A 66 4.11 10.53 9.92
N PHE A 67 4.24 11.12 8.75
CA PHE A 67 3.42 10.79 7.59
C PHE A 67 4.13 9.77 6.69
N ASN A 68 3.33 9.07 5.88
CA ASN A 68 3.81 8.34 4.72
C ASN A 68 2.85 8.61 3.55
N SER A 69 3.41 8.77 2.37
CA SER A 69 2.70 8.79 1.10
C SER A 69 3.67 8.39 0.00
N HIS A 70 3.21 7.86 -1.13
CA HIS A 70 4.12 7.42 -2.17
C HIS A 70 4.09 8.31 -3.41
N LEU A 71 5.20 8.28 -4.17
CA LEU A 71 5.41 9.06 -5.39
C LEU A 71 5.45 8.19 -6.64
N ASP A 72 5.54 6.87 -6.47
CA ASP A 72 5.41 5.93 -7.57
C ASP A 72 3.95 5.72 -7.94
N VAL A 73 3.70 5.28 -9.16
CA VAL A 73 2.35 5.06 -9.70
C VAL A 73 2.32 3.78 -10.55
N VAL A 74 1.14 3.15 -10.65
CA VAL A 74 0.93 2.08 -11.63
C VAL A 74 1.01 2.60 -13.08
N PRO A 75 1.26 1.74 -14.08
CA PRO A 75 1.24 2.14 -15.48
C PRO A 75 -0.05 2.88 -15.85
N PRO A 76 0.01 3.93 -16.68
CA PRO A 76 -1.17 4.67 -17.12
C PRO A 76 -2.03 3.81 -18.05
N SER A 77 -3.34 4.07 -18.06
CA SER A 77 -4.26 3.45 -19.02
C SER A 77 -4.07 4.03 -20.43
N ASN A 78 -3.72 5.32 -20.50
CA ASN A 78 -3.43 6.03 -21.75
C ASN A 78 -2.15 6.87 -21.59
N PRO A 79 -1.38 7.12 -22.66
CA PRO A 79 -0.16 7.92 -22.60
C PRO A 79 -0.36 9.35 -22.03
N ASP A 80 -1.53 9.94 -22.26
CA ASP A 80 -1.88 11.28 -21.80
C ASP A 80 -2.27 11.37 -20.31
N ASP A 81 -2.40 10.23 -19.63
CA ASP A 81 -2.76 10.20 -18.20
C ASP A 81 -1.66 10.76 -17.30
N HIS A 82 -0.43 10.93 -17.81
CA HIS A 82 0.65 11.65 -17.11
C HIS A 82 0.60 13.16 -17.27
N VAL A 83 -0.38 13.71 -18.00
CA VAL A 83 -0.58 15.14 -18.15
C VAL A 83 -1.68 15.59 -17.20
N LEU A 84 -1.33 16.48 -16.26
CA LEU A 84 -2.32 17.01 -15.32
C LEU A 84 -3.40 17.81 -16.05
N LYS A 85 -4.65 17.38 -15.89
CA LYS A 85 -5.84 18.10 -16.36
C LYS A 85 -6.60 18.64 -15.14
N ILE A 86 -7.12 19.86 -15.25
CA ILE A 86 -7.90 20.52 -14.19
C ILE A 86 -9.30 20.77 -14.74
N ASP A 87 -10.29 20.26 -14.02
CA ASP A 87 -11.72 20.37 -14.36
C ASP A 87 -12.49 20.83 -13.09
N GLY A 88 -12.68 22.13 -12.96
CA GLY A 88 -13.21 22.76 -11.75
C GLY A 88 -12.33 22.43 -10.52
N ASP A 89 -12.90 21.74 -9.54
CA ASP A 89 -12.20 21.28 -8.35
C ASP A 89 -11.38 19.99 -8.56
N LYS A 90 -11.47 19.37 -9.73
CA LYS A 90 -10.86 18.05 -9.96
C LYS A 90 -9.52 18.16 -10.68
N LEU A 91 -8.48 17.62 -10.05
CA LEU A 91 -7.26 17.19 -10.68
C LEU A 91 -7.52 15.82 -11.33
N ARG A 92 -7.09 15.62 -12.58
CA ARG A 92 -7.24 14.36 -13.30
C ARG A 92 -5.91 13.93 -13.90
N GLY A 93 -5.65 12.63 -13.83
CA GLY A 93 -4.48 11.97 -14.38
C GLY A 93 -3.96 10.88 -13.45
N ARG A 94 -2.99 10.11 -13.91
CA ARG A 94 -2.43 8.99 -13.15
C ARG A 94 -1.70 9.49 -11.90
N GLY A 95 -2.06 8.90 -10.75
CA GLY A 95 -1.45 9.20 -9.47
C GLY A 95 -2.06 10.39 -8.74
N VAL A 96 -3.03 11.12 -9.31
CA VAL A 96 -3.60 12.31 -8.65
C VAL A 96 -4.35 11.96 -7.36
N GLU A 97 -4.90 10.75 -7.26
CA GLU A 97 -5.51 10.22 -6.05
C GLU A 97 -4.57 9.25 -5.35
N ASP A 98 -3.96 8.37 -6.10
CA ASP A 98 -3.11 7.28 -5.65
C ASP A 98 -1.69 7.41 -6.25
N CYS A 99 -0.75 8.17 -5.59
CA CYS A 99 -0.92 8.83 -4.29
C CYS A 99 -0.37 10.27 -4.29
N LEU A 100 -0.07 10.88 -5.48
CA LEU A 100 0.57 12.20 -5.58
C LEU A 100 -0.23 13.33 -4.91
N GLY A 101 -1.57 13.28 -4.95
CA GLY A 101 -2.41 14.27 -4.27
C GLY A 101 -2.27 14.23 -2.76
N ASN A 102 -2.19 13.04 -2.20
CA ASN A 102 -1.90 12.81 -0.79
C ASN A 102 -0.48 13.27 -0.43
N ALA A 103 0.51 13.00 -1.30
CA ALA A 103 1.88 13.50 -1.13
C ALA A 103 1.95 15.03 -1.14
N ILE A 104 1.19 15.70 -2.02
CA ILE A 104 1.04 17.16 -2.02
C ILE A 104 0.41 17.66 -0.71
N CYS A 105 -0.61 16.97 -0.20
CA CYS A 105 -1.21 17.29 1.09
C CYS A 105 -0.16 17.21 2.22
N CYS A 106 0.65 16.16 2.27
CA CYS A 106 1.75 16.01 3.23
C CYS A 106 2.77 17.14 3.09
N ALA A 107 3.22 17.47 1.87
CA ALA A 107 4.15 18.56 1.63
C ALA A 107 3.60 19.91 2.14
N LYS A 108 2.31 20.18 1.89
CA LYS A 108 1.63 21.40 2.36
C LYS A 108 1.58 21.46 3.89
N ILE A 109 1.19 20.38 4.55
CA ILE A 109 1.15 20.29 6.02
C ILE A 109 2.53 20.58 6.63
N MET A 110 3.59 19.98 6.09
CA MET A 110 4.94 20.20 6.58
C MET A 110 5.40 21.64 6.44
N CYS A 111 5.11 22.31 5.31
CA CYS A 111 5.41 23.71 5.11
C CYS A 111 4.68 24.60 6.14
N GLU A 112 3.41 24.31 6.43
CA GLU A 112 2.57 25.05 7.38
C GLU A 112 2.99 24.82 8.83
N LEU A 113 3.48 23.62 9.17
CA LEU A 113 3.90 23.26 10.52
C LEU A 113 5.37 23.55 10.84
N LYS A 114 6.16 24.00 9.89
CA LYS A 114 7.56 24.38 10.10
C LYS A 114 7.69 25.40 11.22
N GLY A 115 8.51 25.08 12.23
CA GLY A 115 8.70 25.91 13.42
C GLY A 115 7.53 25.91 14.40
N LYS A 116 6.47 25.10 14.16
CA LYS A 116 5.30 25.00 15.06
C LYS A 116 5.15 23.61 15.66
N ALA A 117 5.51 22.56 14.95
CA ALA A 117 5.40 21.17 15.39
C ALA A 117 6.48 20.29 14.76
N SER A 118 6.81 19.19 15.43
CA SER A 118 7.78 18.19 14.98
C SER A 118 7.11 17.15 14.11
N VAL A 119 7.30 17.23 12.78
CA VAL A 119 6.65 16.37 11.78
C VAL A 119 7.67 15.84 10.79
N GLY A 120 7.57 14.55 10.50
CA GLY A 120 8.32 13.88 9.43
C GLY A 120 7.40 13.29 8.38
N THR A 121 7.92 13.04 7.18
CA THR A 121 7.19 12.35 6.10
C THR A 121 8.12 11.45 5.31
N PHE A 122 7.70 10.21 5.10
CA PHE A 122 8.25 9.32 4.07
C PHE A 122 7.52 9.59 2.75
N PHE A 123 8.26 9.91 1.72
CA PHE A 123 7.77 9.90 0.35
C PHE A 123 8.38 8.68 -0.34
N ALA A 124 7.62 7.59 -0.33
CA ALA A 124 8.06 6.28 -0.82
C ALA A 124 8.04 6.20 -2.35
N GLY A 125 8.86 5.33 -2.92
CA GLY A 125 8.98 5.15 -4.36
C GLY A 125 8.68 3.72 -4.85
N ASP A 126 8.08 2.86 -4.01
CA ASP A 126 7.84 1.46 -4.34
C ASP A 126 6.61 0.86 -3.64
N GLU A 127 5.62 1.68 -3.25
CA GLU A 127 4.42 1.19 -2.57
C GLU A 127 3.70 0.16 -3.44
N GLU A 128 3.47 0.46 -4.71
CA GLU A 128 2.78 -0.35 -5.71
C GLU A 128 3.46 -1.72 -5.99
N ASN A 129 4.70 -1.85 -5.54
CA ASN A 129 5.47 -3.10 -5.59
C ASN A 129 5.84 -3.65 -4.21
N GLY A 130 5.18 -3.18 -3.14
CA GLY A 130 5.27 -3.76 -1.82
C GLY A 130 6.01 -2.97 -0.75
N GLY A 131 6.46 -1.74 -1.01
CA GLY A 131 6.89 -0.78 0.02
C GLY A 131 8.14 -1.19 0.80
N SER A 132 9.11 -1.81 0.14
CA SER A 132 10.37 -2.23 0.80
C SER A 132 11.16 -1.04 1.33
N THR A 133 11.03 0.11 0.67
CA THR A 133 11.72 1.35 1.08
C THR A 133 11.19 1.88 2.40
N THR A 134 9.87 1.94 2.59
CA THR A 134 9.24 2.31 3.89
C THR A 134 9.68 1.37 5.01
N ARG A 135 9.68 0.04 4.76
CA ARG A 135 10.17 -0.92 5.75
C ARG A 135 11.62 -0.63 6.14
N GLY A 136 12.50 -0.41 5.16
CA GLY A 136 13.91 -0.12 5.42
C GLY A 136 14.12 1.16 6.23
N MET A 137 13.25 2.18 6.08
CA MET A 137 13.30 3.39 6.92
C MET A 137 12.96 3.08 8.37
N VAL A 138 11.92 2.28 8.62
CA VAL A 138 11.54 1.85 9.98
C VAL A 138 12.68 1.04 10.61
N GLU A 139 13.27 0.10 9.88
CA GLU A 139 14.43 -0.70 10.33
C GLU A 139 15.66 0.17 10.63
N ARG A 140 15.84 1.30 9.96
CA ARG A 140 16.91 2.27 10.22
C ARG A 140 16.59 3.23 11.37
N GLY A 141 15.48 3.05 12.07
CA GLY A 141 15.09 3.78 13.27
C GLY A 141 14.43 5.14 13.02
N TYR A 142 13.93 5.40 11.83
CA TYR A 142 13.02 6.52 11.62
C TYR A 142 11.69 6.23 12.31
N ASN A 143 11.20 7.16 13.15
CA ASN A 143 10.01 6.90 13.98
C ASN A 143 9.34 8.21 14.42
N ALA A 144 8.19 8.08 15.10
CA ALA A 144 7.52 9.18 15.78
C ALA A 144 7.15 8.81 17.22
N ARG A 145 6.84 9.84 18.03
CA ARG A 145 6.51 9.66 19.46
C ARG A 145 5.03 9.46 19.70
N LYS A 146 4.15 9.96 18.81
CA LYS A 146 2.71 10.05 19.08
C LYS A 146 1.86 9.24 18.11
N ILE A 147 2.05 9.42 16.80
CA ILE A 147 1.22 8.77 15.77
C ILE A 147 1.93 8.75 14.40
N GLY A 148 1.67 7.68 13.63
CA GLY A 148 1.93 7.61 12.20
C GLY A 148 0.63 7.76 11.41
N ILE A 149 0.68 8.53 10.33
CA ILE A 149 -0.46 8.74 9.43
C ILE A 149 -0.03 8.44 8.00
N VAL A 150 -0.61 7.38 7.44
CA VAL A 150 -0.39 7.01 6.04
C VAL A 150 -1.48 7.66 5.19
N MET A 151 -1.06 8.54 4.29
CA MET A 151 -1.95 9.25 3.37
C MET A 151 -2.06 8.45 2.08
N ASP A 152 -2.85 7.37 2.14
CA ASP A 152 -3.05 6.40 1.06
C ASP A 152 -4.35 5.59 1.32
N GLY A 153 -5.41 6.29 1.66
CA GLY A 153 -6.68 5.69 2.03
C GLY A 153 -7.91 6.46 1.54
N GLY A 154 -9.05 6.10 2.07
CA GLY A 154 -10.31 6.76 1.77
C GLY A 154 -10.51 8.09 2.51
N ALA A 155 -11.25 9.01 1.89
CA ALA A 155 -11.65 10.25 2.53
C ALA A 155 -12.69 10.02 3.64
N TYR A 156 -12.68 10.89 4.65
CA TYR A 156 -13.65 10.94 5.77
C TYR A 156 -13.71 9.66 6.60
N THR A 157 -12.69 8.82 6.50
CA THR A 157 -12.52 7.62 7.33
C THR A 157 -11.15 7.59 7.98
N VAL A 158 -11.06 7.00 9.16
CA VAL A 158 -9.79 6.70 9.83
C VAL A 158 -9.63 5.18 9.80
N CYS A 159 -8.81 4.70 8.87
CA CYS A 159 -8.57 3.27 8.79
C CYS A 159 -7.52 2.85 9.83
N THR A 160 -7.88 1.87 10.64
CA THR A 160 -7.11 1.39 11.80
C THR A 160 -6.62 -0.04 11.64
N ALA A 161 -7.10 -0.75 10.59
CA ALA A 161 -6.70 -2.12 10.33
C ALA A 161 -6.62 -2.41 8.84
N GLN A 162 -5.63 -3.21 8.44
CA GLN A 162 -5.44 -3.72 7.08
C GLN A 162 -5.15 -5.21 7.13
N LYS A 163 -5.69 -5.95 6.15
CA LYS A 163 -5.38 -7.38 6.02
C LYS A 163 -3.92 -7.60 5.65
N GLY A 164 -3.31 -8.61 6.23
CA GLY A 164 -2.03 -9.14 5.81
C GLY A 164 -2.12 -9.76 4.41
N ILE A 165 -0.97 -9.96 3.82
CA ILE A 165 -0.82 -10.64 2.52
C ILE A 165 0.01 -11.89 2.75
N LEU A 166 -0.48 -13.03 2.31
CA LEU A 166 0.27 -14.28 2.24
C LEU A 166 0.07 -14.89 0.85
N VAL A 167 1.12 -14.87 0.07
CA VAL A 167 1.12 -15.47 -1.27
C VAL A 167 1.82 -16.81 -1.17
N LEU A 168 1.08 -17.88 -1.38
CA LEU A 168 1.61 -19.24 -1.36
C LEU A 168 1.86 -19.75 -2.78
N LYS A 169 2.99 -20.41 -2.95
CA LYS A 169 3.33 -21.16 -4.16
C LYS A 169 3.17 -22.64 -3.87
N PHE A 170 2.25 -23.29 -4.57
CA PHE A 170 2.06 -24.75 -4.58
C PHE A 170 2.80 -25.32 -5.77
N VAL A 171 3.56 -26.38 -5.58
CA VAL A 171 4.28 -27.10 -6.65
C VAL A 171 3.95 -28.58 -6.60
N ALA A 172 3.58 -29.12 -7.75
CA ALA A 172 3.43 -30.55 -7.97
C ALA A 172 4.53 -31.07 -8.90
N ARG A 173 5.09 -32.21 -8.54
CA ARG A 173 6.05 -32.94 -9.35
C ARG A 173 5.51 -34.28 -9.78
N GLY A 174 5.80 -34.67 -10.99
CA GLY A 174 5.38 -35.90 -11.61
C GLY A 174 6.49 -36.57 -12.38
N ARG A 175 6.08 -37.40 -13.35
CA ARG A 175 6.97 -38.06 -14.29
C ARG A 175 6.42 -37.91 -15.72
N ALA A 176 7.18 -37.21 -16.55
CA ALA A 176 6.79 -36.91 -17.93
C ALA A 176 6.73 -38.17 -18.82
N GLY A 177 5.85 -38.14 -19.82
CA GLY A 177 5.77 -39.15 -20.82
C GLY A 177 4.70 -38.93 -21.89
N HIS A 178 4.50 -39.87 -22.77
CA HIS A 178 3.56 -39.75 -23.89
C HIS A 178 2.10 -39.82 -23.38
N SER A 179 1.28 -38.87 -23.75
CA SER A 179 -0.10 -38.73 -23.28
C SER A 179 -1.04 -39.91 -23.64
N SER A 180 -0.69 -40.71 -24.62
CA SER A 180 -1.49 -41.88 -25.01
C SER A 180 -1.42 -43.06 -24.01
N GLN A 181 -0.48 -43.02 -23.05
CA GLN A 181 -0.29 -44.04 -22.02
C GLN A 181 -0.21 -43.44 -20.63
N PRO A 182 -1.22 -42.69 -20.19
CA PRO A 182 -1.18 -41.90 -18.95
C PRO A 182 -0.94 -42.74 -17.68
N TRP A 183 -1.34 -44.02 -17.71
CA TRP A 183 -1.12 -44.96 -16.58
C TRP A 183 0.34 -45.34 -16.31
N LEU A 184 1.27 -44.99 -17.21
CA LEU A 184 2.71 -45.21 -17.03
C LEU A 184 3.44 -44.04 -16.39
N PHE A 185 2.78 -42.91 -16.22
CA PHE A 185 3.40 -41.66 -15.83
C PHE A 185 2.62 -40.99 -14.67
N ASP A 186 3.18 -39.93 -14.09
CA ASP A 186 2.54 -39.15 -13.05
C ASP A 186 2.28 -37.73 -13.56
N ASN A 187 1.02 -37.38 -13.73
CA ASN A 187 0.63 -36.05 -14.19
C ASN A 187 0.73 -35.01 -13.10
N ALA A 188 1.66 -34.06 -13.22
CA ALA A 188 1.84 -32.99 -12.25
C ALA A 188 0.63 -32.03 -12.21
N ILE A 189 -0.06 -31.80 -13.33
CA ILE A 189 -1.27 -30.98 -13.37
C ILE A 189 -2.39 -31.61 -12.56
N ASP A 190 -2.65 -32.92 -12.74
CA ASP A 190 -3.68 -33.62 -11.98
C ASP A 190 -3.39 -33.57 -10.47
N LYS A 191 -2.13 -33.85 -10.06
CA LYS A 191 -1.69 -33.75 -8.67
C LYS A 191 -1.89 -32.35 -8.10
N LEU A 192 -1.56 -31.32 -8.87
CA LEU A 192 -1.72 -29.92 -8.45
C LEU A 192 -3.19 -29.58 -8.21
N LEU A 193 -4.07 -29.92 -9.15
CA LEU A 193 -5.50 -29.65 -9.09
C LEU A 193 -6.16 -30.38 -7.92
N GLU A 194 -5.85 -31.66 -7.72
CA GLU A 194 -6.34 -32.47 -6.61
C GLU A 194 -5.84 -31.93 -5.27
N GLY A 195 -4.55 -31.59 -5.16
CA GLY A 195 -3.97 -31.03 -3.95
C GLY A 195 -4.61 -29.69 -3.58
N TYR A 196 -4.74 -28.79 -4.55
CA TYR A 196 -5.42 -27.51 -4.36
C TYR A 196 -6.90 -27.70 -3.98
N ALA A 197 -7.61 -28.65 -4.59
CA ALA A 197 -9.00 -28.93 -4.25
C ALA A 197 -9.16 -29.36 -2.79
N ARG A 198 -8.25 -30.22 -2.27
CA ARG A 198 -8.23 -30.61 -0.84
C ARG A 198 -7.99 -29.40 0.07
N PHE A 199 -6.99 -28.56 -0.22
CA PHE A 199 -6.75 -27.34 0.53
C PHE A 199 -7.96 -26.40 0.52
N LYS A 200 -8.55 -26.18 -0.66
CA LYS A 200 -9.73 -25.33 -0.80
C LYS A 200 -10.95 -25.85 -0.02
N ALA A 201 -11.12 -27.16 0.10
CA ALA A 201 -12.21 -27.76 0.85
C ALA A 201 -12.11 -27.51 2.37
N GLU A 202 -10.89 -27.40 2.90
CA GLU A 202 -10.63 -27.08 4.31
C GLU A 202 -10.66 -25.55 4.58
N TRP A 203 -10.63 -24.72 3.54
CA TRP A 203 -10.61 -23.27 3.72
C TRP A 203 -11.96 -22.76 4.24
N PRO A 204 -11.98 -22.04 5.39
CA PRO A 204 -13.21 -21.50 5.95
C PRO A 204 -13.69 -20.28 5.16
N VAL A 205 -14.59 -20.46 4.21
CA VAL A 205 -15.17 -19.34 3.44
C VAL A 205 -16.14 -18.56 4.32
N LYS A 206 -15.72 -17.39 4.83
CA LYS A 206 -16.54 -16.50 5.66
C LYS A 206 -16.77 -15.14 5.01
N ALA A 207 -15.78 -14.63 4.26
CA ALA A 207 -15.87 -13.32 3.61
C ALA A 207 -17.00 -13.26 2.56
N SER A 208 -17.73 -12.15 2.57
CA SER A 208 -18.79 -11.86 1.59
C SER A 208 -18.85 -10.36 1.28
N SER A 209 -19.61 -9.96 0.28
CA SER A 209 -19.82 -8.54 -0.02
C SER A 209 -20.54 -7.78 1.12
N LYS A 210 -21.28 -8.49 1.99
CA LYS A 210 -21.97 -7.90 3.14
C LYS A 210 -21.13 -7.92 4.42
N ASP A 211 -20.18 -8.84 4.50
CA ASP A 211 -19.25 -8.99 5.61
C ASP A 211 -17.86 -9.31 5.05
N PRO A 212 -17.12 -8.28 4.57
CA PRO A 212 -15.85 -8.47 3.90
C PRO A 212 -14.66 -8.66 4.86
N TRP A 213 -14.84 -8.40 6.17
CA TRP A 213 -13.75 -8.42 7.15
C TRP A 213 -13.50 -9.85 7.68
N HIS A 214 -13.11 -10.74 6.77
CA HIS A 214 -12.67 -12.12 7.03
C HIS A 214 -11.52 -12.45 6.09
N ASP A 215 -10.81 -13.54 6.41
CA ASP A 215 -9.75 -14.05 5.54
C ASP A 215 -10.30 -14.43 4.17
N THR A 216 -9.52 -14.16 3.14
CA THR A 216 -9.87 -14.49 1.75
C THR A 216 -8.75 -15.24 1.06
N MET A 217 -9.11 -16.09 0.11
CA MET A 217 -8.18 -16.88 -0.69
C MET A 217 -8.59 -16.86 -2.15
N ALA A 218 -7.65 -16.57 -3.04
CA ALA A 218 -7.86 -16.59 -4.47
C ALA A 218 -6.64 -17.20 -5.22
N PRO A 219 -6.85 -18.20 -6.09
CA PRO A 219 -5.80 -18.64 -7.02
C PRO A 219 -5.62 -17.57 -8.10
N CYS A 220 -4.37 -17.17 -8.36
CA CYS A 220 -4.08 -16.04 -9.25
C CYS A 220 -3.29 -16.45 -10.50
N ILE A 221 -2.35 -17.38 -10.37
CA ILE A 221 -1.50 -17.82 -11.49
C ILE A 221 -1.38 -19.34 -11.46
N ILE A 222 -1.59 -19.98 -12.58
CA ILE A 222 -1.35 -21.42 -12.77
C ILE A 222 -0.46 -21.64 -13.99
N LYS A 223 0.53 -22.54 -13.86
CA LYS A 223 1.42 -22.94 -14.94
C LYS A 223 1.64 -24.45 -14.90
N GLY A 224 1.72 -25.08 -16.07
CA GLY A 224 2.02 -26.51 -16.19
C GLY A 224 1.92 -26.99 -17.63
N GLY A 225 2.80 -27.94 -17.98
CA GLY A 225 2.86 -28.53 -19.30
C GLY A 225 3.49 -27.63 -20.39
N ASN A 226 4.13 -28.28 -21.36
CA ASN A 226 4.83 -27.60 -22.45
C ASN A 226 4.37 -28.10 -23.85
N ALA A 227 3.66 -29.24 -23.91
CA ALA A 227 3.18 -29.83 -25.16
C ALA A 227 1.86 -30.58 -24.93
N ASN A 228 0.97 -30.56 -25.93
CA ASN A 228 -0.36 -31.14 -25.84
C ASN A 228 -0.39 -32.70 -25.89
N ASN A 229 0.71 -33.32 -26.26
CA ASN A 229 0.86 -34.79 -26.33
C ASN A 229 1.82 -35.36 -25.26
N GLN A 230 2.16 -34.57 -24.24
CA GLN A 230 3.05 -34.96 -23.16
C GLN A 230 2.35 -34.84 -21.80
N ILE A 231 2.48 -35.83 -20.93
CA ILE A 231 2.17 -35.77 -19.52
C ILE A 231 3.23 -34.86 -18.84
N PRO A 232 2.87 -33.78 -18.16
CA PRO A 232 3.83 -32.89 -17.52
C PRO A 232 4.37 -33.47 -16.20
N ASP A 233 5.65 -33.21 -15.94
CA ASP A 233 6.33 -33.56 -14.69
C ASP A 233 6.43 -32.39 -13.69
N TYR A 234 5.95 -31.21 -14.10
CA TYR A 234 5.92 -30.01 -13.26
C TYR A 234 4.65 -29.19 -13.48
N ALA A 235 4.07 -28.73 -12.36
CA ALA A 235 3.01 -27.72 -12.37
C ALA A 235 3.10 -26.85 -11.10
N GLU A 236 2.71 -25.59 -11.22
CA GLU A 236 2.69 -24.63 -10.11
C GLU A 236 1.41 -23.80 -10.07
N LEU A 237 1.00 -23.41 -8.87
CA LEU A 237 -0.12 -22.53 -8.61
C LEU A 237 0.28 -21.46 -7.58
N ILE A 238 -0.01 -20.20 -7.87
CA ILE A 238 0.12 -19.08 -6.95
C ILE A 238 -1.25 -18.75 -6.40
N VAL A 239 -1.36 -18.77 -5.06
CA VAL A 239 -2.58 -18.46 -4.32
C VAL A 239 -2.33 -17.22 -3.47
N ASN A 240 -3.13 -16.17 -3.65
CA ASN A 240 -3.12 -14.97 -2.82
C ASN A 240 -4.11 -15.13 -1.68
N ILE A 241 -3.64 -14.95 -0.47
CA ILE A 241 -4.43 -15.00 0.76
C ILE A 241 -4.36 -13.63 1.41
N ARG A 242 -5.50 -13.13 1.89
CA ARG A 242 -5.60 -11.97 2.76
C ARG A 242 -6.08 -12.45 4.11
N TYR A 243 -5.36 -12.14 5.19
CA TYR A 243 -5.63 -12.63 6.53
C TYR A 243 -5.63 -11.51 7.55
N ILE A 244 -6.34 -11.69 8.68
CA ILE A 244 -6.58 -10.64 9.67
C ILE A 244 -5.64 -10.79 10.87
N ASN A 245 -5.47 -12.00 11.41
CA ASN A 245 -4.69 -12.21 12.62
C ASN A 245 -3.22 -12.51 12.29
N PRO A 246 -2.24 -11.76 12.85
CA PRO A 246 -0.82 -11.99 12.56
C PRO A 246 -0.34 -13.42 12.83
N GLU A 247 -0.97 -14.12 13.78
CA GLU A 247 -0.61 -15.49 14.16
C GLU A 247 -1.11 -16.55 13.16
N ASP A 248 -2.02 -16.18 12.23
CA ASP A 248 -2.60 -17.12 11.28
C ASP A 248 -1.68 -17.44 10.11
N GLU A 249 -0.62 -16.68 9.87
CA GLU A 249 0.31 -16.93 8.76
C GLU A 249 0.86 -18.34 8.77
N ASN A 250 1.42 -18.77 9.92
CA ASN A 250 1.96 -20.12 10.07
C ASN A 250 0.86 -21.19 10.03
N ASN A 251 -0.29 -20.94 10.64
CA ASN A 251 -1.42 -21.85 10.65
C ASN A 251 -1.96 -22.10 9.22
N ILE A 252 -2.03 -21.06 8.41
CA ILE A 252 -2.46 -21.15 7.01
C ILE A 252 -1.44 -21.94 6.17
N LEU A 253 -0.14 -21.67 6.35
CA LEU A 253 0.93 -22.40 5.67
C LEU A 253 0.90 -23.90 6.03
N ASP A 254 0.82 -24.21 7.31
CA ASP A 254 0.75 -25.59 7.81
C ASP A 254 -0.50 -26.33 7.30
N MET A 255 -1.66 -25.65 7.29
CA MET A 255 -2.89 -26.18 6.71
C MET A 255 -2.69 -26.46 5.22
N ALA A 256 -2.10 -25.52 4.46
CA ALA A 256 -1.86 -25.69 3.04
C ALA A 256 -0.93 -26.89 2.74
N MET A 257 0.16 -27.04 3.47
CA MET A 257 1.10 -28.16 3.34
C MET A 257 0.42 -29.50 3.66
N ARG A 258 -0.24 -29.58 4.83
CA ARG A 258 -0.86 -30.80 5.35
C ARG A 258 -2.01 -31.29 4.46
N THR A 259 -2.90 -30.39 4.02
CA THR A 259 -4.11 -30.78 3.29
C THR A 259 -3.86 -31.01 1.81
N SER A 260 -3.01 -30.20 1.19
CA SER A 260 -2.70 -30.38 -0.24
C SER A 260 -1.83 -31.59 -0.52
N GLY A 261 -0.91 -31.92 0.38
CA GLY A 261 0.12 -32.93 0.13
C GLY A 261 1.11 -32.53 -0.97
N LEU A 262 1.21 -31.23 -1.27
CA LEU A 262 2.10 -30.65 -2.27
C LEU A 262 3.31 -29.96 -1.59
N GLU A 263 4.32 -29.62 -2.39
CA GLU A 263 5.34 -28.68 -1.95
C GLU A 263 4.69 -27.30 -1.87
N VAL A 264 4.68 -26.68 -0.67
CA VAL A 264 4.14 -25.34 -0.46
C VAL A 264 5.21 -24.43 0.14
N SER A 265 5.33 -23.23 -0.39
CA SER A 265 6.26 -22.23 0.12
C SER A 265 5.64 -20.83 0.08
N ILE A 266 6.10 -19.96 0.99
CA ILE A 266 5.75 -18.53 0.94
C ILE A 266 6.50 -17.90 -0.23
N TYR A 267 5.74 -17.37 -1.18
CA TYR A 267 6.27 -16.62 -2.31
C TYR A 267 6.47 -15.15 -1.97
N ARG A 268 5.54 -14.57 -1.19
CA ARG A 268 5.55 -13.18 -0.70
C ARG A 268 4.60 -13.08 0.49
N GLY A 269 4.92 -12.19 1.45
CA GLY A 269 4.05 -11.96 2.60
C GLY A 269 4.29 -10.62 3.25
N CYS A 270 3.27 -10.13 3.96
CA CYS A 270 3.39 -9.08 4.96
C CYS A 270 2.33 -9.27 6.04
N LYS A 271 2.66 -8.85 7.27
CA LYS A 271 1.73 -8.92 8.39
C LYS A 271 0.53 -7.98 8.20
N PRO A 272 -0.64 -8.30 8.81
CA PRO A 272 -1.73 -7.35 8.91
C PRO A 272 -1.35 -6.18 9.82
N LEU A 273 -1.95 -5.02 9.55
CA LEU A 273 -1.91 -3.87 10.46
C LEU A 273 -3.14 -3.91 11.37
N TYR A 274 -2.92 -3.58 12.63
CA TYR A 274 -3.99 -3.30 13.59
C TYR A 274 -3.56 -2.20 14.55
N ALA A 275 -4.38 -1.15 14.69
CA ALA A 275 -4.23 -0.12 15.69
C ALA A 275 -5.47 -0.11 16.58
N ASP A 276 -5.26 -0.06 17.89
CA ASP A 276 -6.34 -0.05 18.89
C ASP A 276 -7.16 1.24 18.77
N GLU A 277 -8.42 1.13 18.37
CA GLU A 277 -9.36 2.23 18.19
C GLU A 277 -9.66 2.99 19.49
N SER A 278 -9.35 2.42 20.65
CA SER A 278 -9.44 3.09 21.95
C SER A 278 -8.26 4.05 22.23
N ASN A 279 -7.23 4.03 21.37
CA ASN A 279 -6.09 4.93 21.51
C ASN A 279 -6.51 6.40 21.43
N VAL A 280 -6.07 7.19 22.40
CA VAL A 280 -6.46 8.61 22.55
C VAL A 280 -6.11 9.44 21.32
N ALA A 281 -4.96 9.18 20.66
CA ALA A 281 -4.57 9.91 19.46
C ALA A 281 -5.50 9.61 18.28
N LEU A 282 -5.92 8.33 18.12
CA LEU A 282 -6.86 7.92 17.06
C LEU A 282 -8.27 8.46 17.29
N ILE A 283 -8.78 8.40 18.53
CA ILE A 283 -10.07 9.02 18.89
C ILE A 283 -10.04 10.50 18.58
N LYS A 284 -9.00 11.20 19.01
CA LYS A 284 -8.83 12.64 18.78
C LYS A 284 -8.73 12.98 17.30
N LEU A 285 -8.05 12.13 16.50
CA LEU A 285 -7.96 12.28 15.05
C LEU A 285 -9.35 12.19 14.40
N LYS A 286 -10.11 11.15 14.73
CA LYS A 286 -11.47 10.93 14.23
C LYS A 286 -12.42 12.08 14.63
N ASP A 287 -12.39 12.50 15.89
CA ASP A 287 -13.26 13.55 16.40
C ASP A 287 -12.89 14.94 15.83
N SER A 288 -11.59 15.20 15.61
CA SER A 288 -11.11 16.40 14.92
C SER A 288 -11.56 16.42 13.46
N MET A 289 -11.49 15.28 12.77
CA MET A 289 -11.99 15.14 11.39
C MET A 289 -13.51 15.38 11.34
N GLN A 290 -14.29 14.77 12.24
CA GLN A 290 -15.74 14.97 12.30
C GLN A 290 -16.11 16.43 12.56
N SER A 291 -15.36 17.10 13.44
CA SER A 291 -15.59 18.52 13.76
C SER A 291 -15.24 19.44 12.60
N PHE A 292 -14.22 19.07 11.80
CA PHE A 292 -13.79 19.87 10.65
C PHE A 292 -14.72 19.65 9.44
N PHE A 293 -15.25 18.44 9.27
CA PHE A 293 -16.15 18.03 8.19
C PHE A 293 -17.55 17.63 8.75
N PRO A 294 -18.32 18.58 9.27
CA PRO A 294 -19.57 18.26 9.98
C PRO A 294 -20.69 17.71 9.06
N GLN A 295 -20.55 17.86 7.75
CA GLN A 295 -21.49 17.33 6.75
C GLN A 295 -21.20 15.86 6.40
N GLU A 296 -20.01 15.38 6.74
CA GLU A 296 -19.57 14.01 6.43
C GLU A 296 -19.79 13.10 7.65
N LYS A 297 -19.95 11.82 7.39
CA LYS A 297 -19.98 10.81 8.45
C LYS A 297 -18.58 10.22 8.63
N VAL A 298 -17.87 10.67 9.64
CA VAL A 298 -16.54 10.15 9.95
C VAL A 298 -16.63 8.92 10.84
N SER A 299 -15.91 7.87 10.48
CA SER A 299 -15.87 6.61 11.25
C SER A 299 -14.51 5.95 11.17
N PHE A 300 -14.21 5.08 12.13
CA PHE A 300 -13.17 4.09 11.95
C PHE A 300 -13.58 3.08 10.87
N CYS A 301 -12.60 2.57 10.14
CA CYS A 301 -12.82 1.53 9.13
C CYS A 301 -11.65 0.56 9.06
N HIS A 302 -11.88 -0.56 8.35
CA HIS A 302 -10.87 -1.57 8.07
C HIS A 302 -10.73 -1.74 6.56
N MET A 303 -9.50 -1.90 6.07
CA MET A 303 -9.19 -2.05 4.65
C MET A 303 -8.91 -3.50 4.29
N ASN A 304 -9.53 -3.98 3.21
CA ASN A 304 -9.19 -5.29 2.64
C ASN A 304 -7.86 -5.29 1.89
N GLY A 305 -7.44 -4.12 1.40
CA GLY A 305 -6.13 -3.87 0.81
C GLY A 305 -5.04 -3.67 1.86
N ALA A 306 -3.82 -3.43 1.41
CA ALA A 306 -2.68 -3.11 2.25
C ALA A 306 -1.92 -1.96 1.60
N THR A 307 -1.52 -0.99 2.42
CA THR A 307 -0.67 0.15 2.07
C THR A 307 0.66 0.05 2.80
N ASP A 308 1.55 1.01 2.66
CA ASP A 308 2.80 1.08 3.41
C ASP A 308 2.62 1.13 4.94
N ALA A 309 1.41 1.39 5.43
CA ALA A 309 1.07 1.30 6.85
C ALA A 309 1.43 -0.07 7.48
N ARG A 310 1.39 -1.15 6.69
CA ARG A 310 1.83 -2.50 7.10
C ARG A 310 3.28 -2.55 7.61
N HIS A 311 4.14 -1.69 7.06
CA HIS A 311 5.55 -1.61 7.44
C HIS A 311 5.77 -0.68 8.64
N MET A 312 4.84 0.23 8.89
CA MET A 312 4.90 1.16 10.02
C MET A 312 4.33 0.55 11.32
N GLY A 313 3.64 -0.58 11.25
CA GLY A 313 3.08 -1.26 12.43
C GLY A 313 4.11 -1.63 13.50
N ASP A 314 5.36 -1.89 13.10
CA ASP A 314 6.46 -2.21 14.01
C ASP A 314 7.07 -0.98 14.72
N MET A 315 6.59 0.24 14.44
CA MET A 315 7.08 1.48 15.08
C MET A 315 6.66 1.62 16.56
N GLY A 316 5.73 0.79 17.04
CA GLY A 316 5.24 0.84 18.44
C GLY A 316 4.36 2.04 18.77
N ILE A 317 3.82 2.71 17.77
CA ILE A 317 2.89 3.84 17.86
C ILE A 317 1.59 3.51 17.11
N PRO A 318 0.46 4.19 17.42
CA PRO A 318 -0.75 4.03 16.63
C PRO A 318 -0.53 4.49 15.18
N ILE A 319 -1.00 3.70 14.22
CA ILE A 319 -0.97 4.03 12.80
C ILE A 319 -2.40 4.19 12.29
N ALA A 320 -2.66 5.28 11.58
CA ALA A 320 -3.91 5.52 10.89
C ALA A 320 -3.68 5.66 9.39
N VAL A 321 -4.63 5.19 8.57
CA VAL A 321 -4.61 5.43 7.12
C VAL A 321 -5.76 6.35 6.77
N LEU A 322 -5.45 7.43 6.07
CA LEU A 322 -6.37 8.46 5.61
C LEU A 322 -6.13 8.73 4.12
N GLY A 323 -7.05 9.46 3.49
CA GLY A 323 -6.86 9.97 2.12
C GLY A 323 -7.66 11.22 1.86
N ILE A 324 -7.22 12.02 0.91
CA ILE A 324 -7.96 13.18 0.42
C ILE A 324 -9.18 12.74 -0.39
N PRO A 325 -10.20 13.59 -0.57
CA PRO A 325 -11.31 13.29 -1.48
C PRO A 325 -10.84 13.09 -2.91
N GLY A 326 -11.09 11.90 -3.42
CA GLY A 326 -10.68 11.45 -4.74
C GLY A 326 -11.41 10.19 -5.16
N GLY A 327 -10.96 9.55 -6.21
CA GLY A 327 -11.47 8.27 -6.66
C GLY A 327 -10.92 7.85 -8.01
N GLY A 328 -11.19 6.59 -8.34
CA GLY A 328 -10.78 6.00 -9.61
C GLY A 328 -9.33 5.56 -9.66
N ALA A 329 -8.69 5.33 -8.50
CA ALA A 329 -7.34 4.74 -8.43
C ALA A 329 -7.16 3.60 -9.45
N HIS A 330 -6.00 3.52 -10.07
CA HIS A 330 -5.64 2.51 -11.08
C HIS A 330 -6.48 2.52 -12.37
N SER A 331 -7.42 3.48 -12.53
CA SER A 331 -8.27 3.57 -13.74
C SER A 331 -7.92 4.82 -14.58
N ALA A 332 -8.52 4.91 -15.78
CA ALA A 332 -8.43 6.09 -16.65
C ALA A 332 -9.25 7.30 -16.12
N ASN A 333 -10.09 7.10 -15.11
CA ASN A 333 -10.97 8.13 -14.56
C ASN A 333 -10.49 8.65 -13.19
N GLU A 334 -9.23 8.49 -12.89
CA GLU A 334 -8.63 8.91 -11.63
C GLU A 334 -8.74 10.43 -11.43
N TRP A 335 -9.13 10.85 -10.23
CA TRP A 335 -9.28 12.25 -9.88
C TRP A 335 -9.06 12.49 -8.39
N ALA A 336 -8.61 13.71 -8.04
CA ALA A 336 -8.51 14.20 -6.67
C ALA A 336 -9.07 15.63 -6.57
N SER A 337 -9.58 15.99 -5.37
CA SER A 337 -10.15 17.33 -5.12
C SER A 337 -9.07 18.32 -4.71
N ILE A 338 -8.96 19.44 -5.40
CA ILE A 338 -8.08 20.57 -5.03
C ILE A 338 -8.48 21.14 -3.68
N ILE A 339 -9.78 21.41 -3.49
CA ILE A 339 -10.34 21.91 -2.23
C ILE A 339 -10.15 20.87 -1.13
N GLY A 340 -10.26 19.58 -1.47
CA GLY A 340 -10.00 18.47 -0.57
C GLY A 340 -8.56 18.48 -0.05
N ILE A 341 -7.57 18.64 -0.90
CA ILE A 341 -6.15 18.76 -0.50
C ILE A 341 -5.98 19.93 0.51
N ASP A 342 -6.57 21.08 0.21
CA ASP A 342 -6.47 22.27 1.06
C ASP A 342 -7.15 22.05 2.42
N TYR A 343 -8.35 21.50 2.45
CA TYR A 343 -9.10 21.28 3.68
C TYR A 343 -8.48 20.18 4.55
N TYR A 344 -7.97 19.10 3.92
CA TYR A 344 -7.27 18.06 4.68
C TYR A 344 -5.98 18.57 5.31
N SER A 345 -5.22 19.42 4.61
CA SER A 345 -4.04 20.03 5.21
C SER A 345 -4.38 20.91 6.42
N GLN A 346 -5.44 21.72 6.33
CA GLN A 346 -5.90 22.55 7.45
C GLN A 346 -6.44 21.72 8.62
N PHE A 347 -7.18 20.67 8.34
CA PHE A 347 -7.66 19.73 9.35
C PHE A 347 -6.50 19.08 10.10
N LEU A 348 -5.53 18.53 9.37
CA LEU A 348 -4.37 17.84 9.93
C LEU A 348 -3.44 18.82 10.68
N GLU A 349 -3.26 20.05 10.19
CA GLU A 349 -2.54 21.10 10.93
C GLU A 349 -3.17 21.33 12.32
N LYS A 350 -4.48 21.55 12.37
CA LYS A 350 -5.21 21.76 13.64
C LYS A 350 -5.10 20.56 14.57
N TYR A 351 -5.25 19.34 14.03
CA TYR A 351 -5.12 18.12 14.80
C TYR A 351 -3.71 18.00 15.41
N ILE A 352 -2.66 18.17 14.61
CA ILE A 352 -1.27 18.03 15.07
C ILE A 352 -0.92 19.06 16.13
N LEU A 353 -1.32 20.32 15.93
CA LEU A 353 -1.10 21.38 16.94
C LEU A 353 -1.86 21.13 18.25
N SER A 354 -2.82 20.23 18.24
CA SER A 354 -3.60 19.86 19.43
C SER A 354 -3.06 18.62 20.17
N LEU A 355 -2.10 17.88 19.60
CA LEU A 355 -1.43 16.72 20.20
C LEU A 355 -0.44 17.14 21.32
#